data_7b6ecff4c73dba7b666a1c4d88c476bd
#
_entry.id   7b6ecff4c73dba7b666a1c4d88c476bd
#
_cell.length_a   1.000
_cell.length_b   1.000
_cell.length_c   1.000
_cell.angle_alpha   90.00
_cell.angle_beta   90.00
_cell.angle_gamma   90.00
#
_symmetry.space_group_name_H-M   'P 1'
#
loop_
_entity.id
_entity.type
_entity.pdbx_description
1 polymer ?
#
loop_
_entity_poly.entity_id
_entity_poly.type
_entity_poly.pdbx_seq_one_letter_code
_entity_poly.pdbx_strand_id
1 'polypeptide(L)'
;VRPLLIVPGLFGTEIQDESLGTIWGTFRCLYRGPLLGELPATRGRAGRVMNGIQLGPATVYDIIGALQKALGRAGYELGRNMFVFGYDWRQRVLDSAEALAGEIRRLAVAAGGPIDLLGLSNGGLTIRAAYTADHELPVERLVLSGAPLAGSVETLTVLHAGFQFAPLGRTVSPEEFVACPGSMDSIPSPKVASFLDATGAEHDLYDLETWRRLRLSVFRDDPDRASWVETIRTRLLKLRETWRVLEGAAVPRHLVCVAGEGLPTQRHIVVEKGRVRLPGEGNLRGLPAAAIVEGDGTVTLESAKAWTGARPHVIRIPVRRHRDVVRAPQAFAAILEGLR
;
A
#
# COMPACT_ATOMS: atom_id res chain seq x y z
N VAL A 1 17.80 21.57 8.12
CA VAL A 1 17.09 20.42 7.54
C VAL A 1 15.60 20.79 7.55
N ARG A 2 14.96 20.76 6.36
CA ARG A 2 13.52 21.06 6.21
C ARG A 2 12.71 19.99 6.95
N PRO A 3 11.55 20.34 7.54
CA PRO A 3 10.70 19.37 8.17
C PRO A 3 10.22 18.28 7.20
N LEU A 4 10.27 17.04 7.62
CA LEU A 4 9.87 15.86 6.87
C LEU A 4 8.63 15.23 7.51
N LEU A 5 7.57 15.01 6.71
CA LEU A 5 6.42 14.21 7.10
C LEU A 5 6.48 12.85 6.39
N ILE A 6 6.50 11.77 7.17
CA ILE A 6 6.48 10.39 6.68
C ILE A 6 5.04 9.87 6.70
N VAL A 7 4.58 9.32 5.58
CA VAL A 7 3.28 8.64 5.46
C VAL A 7 3.55 7.14 5.29
N PRO A 8 3.28 6.32 6.31
CA PRO A 8 3.57 4.89 6.28
C PRO A 8 2.62 4.14 5.34
N GLY A 9 3.01 2.93 4.95
CA GLY A 9 2.16 2.01 4.20
C GLY A 9 1.09 1.33 5.07
N LEU A 10 0.45 0.32 4.51
CA LEU A 10 -0.46 -0.55 5.25
C LEU A 10 0.23 -1.11 6.50
N PHE A 11 -0.53 -1.26 7.58
CA PHE A 11 -0.05 -1.78 8.87
C PHE A 11 0.93 -0.87 9.61
N GLY A 12 1.22 0.34 9.14
CA GLY A 12 2.19 1.26 9.75
C GLY A 12 1.66 2.04 10.96
N THR A 13 0.36 2.05 11.18
CA THR A 13 -0.30 2.70 12.32
C THR A 13 -1.03 1.67 13.17
N GLU A 14 -0.93 1.79 14.49
CA GLU A 14 -1.70 1.01 15.45
C GLU A 14 -3.19 1.33 15.28
N ILE A 15 -4.04 0.30 15.40
CA ILE A 15 -5.49 0.47 15.37
C ILE A 15 -6.05 0.08 16.74
N GLN A 16 -6.84 0.96 17.32
CA GLN A 16 -7.45 0.80 18.63
C GLN A 16 -8.96 0.89 18.56
N ASP A 17 -9.65 0.06 19.35
CA ASP A 17 -11.08 0.13 19.61
C ASP A 17 -11.34 0.26 21.11
N GLU A 18 -12.38 1.00 21.48
CA GLU A 18 -12.70 1.28 22.88
C GLU A 18 -13.09 0.01 23.67
N SER A 19 -13.71 -0.97 23.00
CA SER A 19 -14.19 -2.21 23.63
C SER A 19 -13.20 -3.37 23.53
N LEU A 20 -12.45 -3.47 22.42
CA LEU A 20 -11.54 -4.59 22.14
C LEU A 20 -10.06 -4.24 22.42
N GLY A 21 -9.76 -2.97 22.71
CA GLY A 21 -8.39 -2.50 22.87
C GLY A 21 -7.62 -2.44 21.57
N THR A 22 -6.35 -2.84 21.57
CA THR A 22 -5.51 -2.79 20.38
C THR A 22 -5.86 -3.92 19.42
N ILE A 23 -6.40 -3.56 18.25
CA ILE A 23 -6.77 -4.49 17.17
C ILE A 23 -5.53 -4.86 16.35
N TRP A 24 -4.65 -3.88 16.10
CA TRP A 24 -3.40 -4.03 15.38
C TRP A 24 -2.29 -3.25 16.07
N GLY A 25 -1.08 -3.82 16.13
CA GLY A 25 0.12 -3.14 16.61
C GLY A 25 0.81 -3.81 17.78
N THR A 26 0.29 -4.91 18.29
CA THR A 26 0.92 -5.70 19.37
C THR A 26 1.52 -7.00 18.83
N PHE A 27 2.47 -7.57 19.62
CA PHE A 27 3.02 -8.91 19.32
C PHE A 27 1.94 -9.98 19.15
N ARG A 28 0.85 -9.90 19.92
CA ARG A 28 -0.30 -10.79 19.80
C ARG A 28 -0.87 -10.81 18.38
N CYS A 29 -0.92 -9.65 17.71
CA CYS A 29 -1.48 -9.55 16.36
C CYS A 29 -0.66 -10.32 15.30
N LEU A 30 0.64 -10.56 15.52
CA LEU A 30 1.47 -11.33 14.59
C LEU A 30 1.09 -12.81 14.57
N TYR A 31 0.66 -13.37 15.70
CA TYR A 31 0.34 -14.80 15.84
C TYR A 31 -1.15 -15.09 15.80
N ARG A 32 -1.98 -14.25 16.42
CA ARG A 32 -3.43 -14.43 16.44
C ARG A 32 -4.14 -13.71 15.28
N GLY A 33 -3.38 -12.94 14.49
CA GLY A 33 -3.87 -12.01 13.49
C GLY A 33 -4.45 -10.73 14.11
N PRO A 34 -4.54 -9.66 13.34
CA PRO A 34 -5.33 -8.49 13.71
C PRO A 34 -6.81 -8.91 13.79
N LEU A 35 -7.55 -8.29 14.69
CA LEU A 35 -8.99 -8.53 14.85
C LEU A 35 -9.80 -7.79 13.77
N LEU A 36 -9.41 -7.94 12.50
CA LEU A 36 -9.99 -7.18 11.38
C LEU A 36 -11.44 -7.57 11.07
N GLY A 37 -11.77 -8.85 11.25
CA GLY A 37 -13.10 -9.37 10.94
C GLY A 37 -14.12 -9.15 12.07
N GLU A 38 -13.68 -8.79 13.27
CA GLU A 38 -14.57 -8.58 14.42
C GLU A 38 -15.11 -7.14 14.46
N LEU A 39 -14.51 -6.23 13.67
CA LEU A 39 -14.90 -4.82 13.63
C LEU A 39 -15.09 -4.35 12.19
N PRO A 40 -16.25 -3.71 11.89
CA PRO A 40 -16.36 -2.92 10.67
C PRO A 40 -15.21 -1.89 10.62
N ALA A 41 -14.72 -1.59 9.43
CA ALA A 41 -13.69 -0.55 9.28
C ALA A 41 -14.13 0.83 9.80
N THR A 42 -15.43 1.03 10.01
CA THR A 42 -16.02 2.23 10.64
C THR A 42 -15.82 2.30 12.14
N ARG A 43 -15.43 1.20 12.81
CA ARG A 43 -15.12 1.17 14.24
C ARG A 43 -13.60 1.13 14.47
N GLY A 44 -13.19 1.73 15.57
CA GLY A 44 -11.80 1.90 15.91
C GLY A 44 -11.20 3.18 15.30
N ARG A 45 -10.05 3.55 15.78
CA ARG A 45 -9.31 4.75 15.38
C ARG A 45 -7.83 4.45 15.19
N ALA A 46 -7.17 5.28 14.41
CA ALA A 46 -5.72 5.29 14.35
C ALA A 46 -5.16 5.61 15.73
N GLY A 47 -4.27 4.76 16.22
CA GLY A 47 -3.48 4.97 17.41
C GLY A 47 -2.13 5.62 17.06
N ARG A 48 -1.09 5.21 17.79
CA ARG A 48 0.27 5.70 17.54
C ARG A 48 0.84 5.12 16.24
N VAL A 49 1.72 5.88 15.61
CA VAL A 49 2.54 5.35 14.53
C VAL A 49 3.56 4.36 15.08
N MET A 50 3.76 3.28 14.36
CA MET A 50 4.57 2.15 14.81
C MET A 50 5.96 2.18 14.19
N ASN A 51 7.00 2.27 15.03
CA ASN A 51 8.36 1.99 14.59
C ASN A 51 8.55 0.51 14.28
N GLY A 52 7.93 -0.34 15.08
CA GLY A 52 7.95 -1.78 14.97
C GLY A 52 7.16 -2.45 16.10
N ILE A 53 6.95 -3.75 15.98
CA ILE A 53 6.31 -4.56 17.03
C ILE A 53 7.40 -5.13 17.94
N GLN A 54 7.23 -4.91 19.24
CA GLN A 54 8.18 -5.29 20.27
C GLN A 54 7.75 -6.57 20.99
N LEU A 55 8.73 -7.39 21.38
CA LEU A 55 8.61 -8.46 22.37
C LEU A 55 9.68 -8.20 23.44
N GLY A 56 9.30 -7.62 24.58
CA GLY A 56 10.27 -7.10 25.54
C GLY A 56 11.19 -6.05 24.88
N PRO A 57 12.50 -6.14 25.03
CA PRO A 57 13.44 -5.20 24.41
C PRO A 57 13.69 -5.47 22.91
N ALA A 58 13.23 -6.61 22.38
CA ALA A 58 13.50 -7.03 20.99
C ALA A 58 12.43 -6.53 20.00
N THR A 59 12.86 -5.93 18.90
CA THR A 59 11.97 -5.62 17.76
C THR A 59 11.82 -6.88 16.91
N VAL A 60 10.64 -7.50 16.95
CA VAL A 60 10.32 -8.72 16.19
C VAL A 60 9.75 -8.45 14.80
N TYR A 61 9.19 -7.27 14.61
CA TYR A 61 8.69 -6.80 13.32
C TYR A 61 8.98 -5.31 13.19
N ASP A 62 10.00 -4.95 12.41
CA ASP A 62 10.34 -3.54 12.16
C ASP A 62 9.45 -2.99 11.03
N ILE A 63 8.86 -1.83 11.23
CA ILE A 63 8.02 -1.14 10.25
C ILE A 63 8.82 0.00 9.63
N ILE A 64 9.18 1.01 10.41
CA ILE A 64 9.96 2.17 9.97
C ILE A 64 11.13 2.51 10.90
N GLY A 65 11.40 1.70 11.91
CA GLY A 65 12.41 2.00 12.93
C GLY A 65 13.83 2.10 12.36
N ALA A 66 14.19 1.21 11.42
CA ALA A 66 15.49 1.26 10.76
C ALA A 66 15.63 2.52 9.88
N LEU A 67 14.56 2.91 9.16
CA LEU A 67 14.51 4.14 8.37
C LEU A 67 14.65 5.38 9.27
N GLN A 68 13.92 5.45 10.39
CA GLN A 68 14.03 6.57 11.33
C GLN A 68 15.45 6.71 11.89
N LYS A 69 16.12 5.60 12.21
CA LYS A 69 17.53 5.63 12.62
C LYS A 69 18.45 6.16 11.52
N ALA A 70 18.20 5.78 10.27
CA ALA A 70 19.00 6.28 9.12
C ALA A 70 18.77 7.78 8.90
N LEU A 71 17.53 8.24 8.95
CA LEU A 71 17.18 9.67 8.88
C LEU A 71 17.76 10.44 10.06
N GLY A 72 17.77 9.86 11.27
CA GLY A 72 18.40 10.47 12.45
C GLY A 72 19.88 10.78 12.25
N ARG A 73 20.64 9.89 11.58
CA ARG A 73 22.04 10.13 11.22
C ARG A 73 22.22 11.27 10.20
N ALA A 74 21.17 11.57 9.43
CA ALA A 74 21.13 12.67 8.48
C ALA A 74 20.61 13.99 9.08
N GLY A 75 20.38 14.04 10.40
CA GLY A 75 19.96 15.24 11.11
C GLY A 75 18.46 15.41 11.31
N TYR A 76 17.67 14.38 11.00
CA TYR A 76 16.23 14.37 11.30
C TYR A 76 15.98 13.91 12.73
N GLU A 77 15.11 14.61 13.46
CA GLU A 77 14.76 14.32 14.85
C GLU A 77 13.24 14.22 14.99
N LEU A 78 12.77 13.08 15.50
CA LEU A 78 11.35 12.82 15.67
C LEU A 78 10.71 13.83 16.65
N GLY A 79 9.60 14.45 16.21
CA GLY A 79 8.89 15.47 16.97
C GLY A 79 9.47 16.89 16.83
N ARG A 80 10.61 17.07 16.19
CA ARG A 80 11.24 18.38 15.93
C ARG A 80 11.20 18.77 14.46
N ASN A 81 11.81 17.98 13.59
CA ASN A 81 11.85 18.18 12.16
C ASN A 81 11.56 16.89 11.36
N MET A 82 11.17 15.81 12.02
CA MET A 82 10.67 14.58 11.44
C MET A 82 9.34 14.23 12.14
N PHE A 83 8.31 14.05 11.35
CA PHE A 83 6.96 13.72 11.79
C PHE A 83 6.46 12.49 11.05
N VAL A 84 5.49 11.79 11.62
CA VAL A 84 4.87 10.65 10.95
C VAL A 84 3.35 10.79 11.03
N PHE A 85 2.70 10.68 9.87
CA PHE A 85 1.26 10.77 9.78
C PHE A 85 0.62 9.42 10.12
N GLY A 86 -0.06 9.36 11.27
CA GLY A 86 -0.86 8.20 11.66
C GLY A 86 -2.25 8.26 11.05
N TYR A 87 -2.64 7.22 10.33
CA TYR A 87 -3.99 7.11 9.73
C TYR A 87 -4.53 5.70 9.86
N ASP A 88 -5.84 5.56 9.76
CA ASP A 88 -6.49 4.25 9.75
C ASP A 88 -6.36 3.64 8.35
N TRP A 89 -5.35 2.82 8.15
CA TRP A 89 -5.03 2.14 6.90
C TRP A 89 -6.12 1.15 6.43
N ARG A 90 -7.12 0.86 7.25
CA ARG A 90 -8.29 0.06 6.87
C ARG A 90 -9.27 0.87 6.02
N GLN A 91 -9.26 2.21 6.19
CA GLN A 91 -10.07 3.13 5.41
C GLN A 91 -9.46 3.34 4.03
N ARG A 92 -10.27 3.79 3.07
CA ARG A 92 -9.78 4.12 1.73
C ARG A 92 -8.76 5.26 1.79
N VAL A 93 -7.85 5.28 0.85
CA VAL A 93 -6.85 6.36 0.74
C VAL A 93 -7.50 7.74 0.60
N LEU A 94 -8.66 7.83 -0.06
CA LEU A 94 -9.43 9.08 -0.19
C LEU A 94 -9.99 9.58 1.15
N ASP A 95 -10.35 8.68 2.06
CA ASP A 95 -10.90 9.05 3.36
C ASP A 95 -9.83 9.69 4.28
N SER A 96 -8.55 9.42 4.02
CA SER A 96 -7.41 10.01 4.75
C SER A 96 -6.85 11.29 4.07
N ALA A 97 -7.30 11.60 2.86
CA ALA A 97 -6.70 12.66 2.03
C ALA A 97 -6.78 14.05 2.66
N GLU A 98 -7.96 14.43 3.15
CA GLU A 98 -8.18 15.74 3.76
C GLU A 98 -7.40 15.92 5.06
N ALA A 99 -7.39 14.89 5.92
CA ALA A 99 -6.64 14.89 7.17
C ALA A 99 -5.13 15.03 6.90
N LEU A 100 -4.60 14.32 5.89
CA LEU A 100 -3.20 14.45 5.48
C LEU A 100 -2.90 15.85 4.94
N ALA A 101 -3.74 16.40 4.07
CA ALA A 101 -3.58 17.77 3.55
C ALA A 101 -3.58 18.80 4.68
N GLY A 102 -4.48 18.66 5.66
CA GLY A 102 -4.53 19.49 6.86
C GLY A 102 -3.23 19.43 7.68
N GLU A 103 -2.67 18.22 7.87
CA GLU A 103 -1.42 18.04 8.61
C GLU A 103 -0.22 18.64 7.86
N ILE A 104 -0.16 18.50 6.54
CA ILE A 104 0.88 19.13 5.70
C ILE A 104 0.86 20.64 5.89
N ARG A 105 -0.33 21.28 5.79
CA ARG A 105 -0.47 22.74 5.98
C ARG A 105 -0.11 23.17 7.39
N ARG A 106 -0.55 22.43 8.40
CA ARG A 106 -0.22 22.71 9.81
C ARG A 106 1.30 22.73 10.04
N LEU A 107 2.01 21.70 9.52
CA LEU A 107 3.46 21.62 9.66
C LEU A 107 4.18 22.70 8.86
N ALA A 108 3.71 23.04 7.66
CA ALA A 108 4.26 24.10 6.84
C ALA A 108 4.14 25.49 7.52
N VAL A 109 2.98 25.77 8.13
CA VAL A 109 2.79 27.01 8.91
C VAL A 109 3.74 27.04 10.10
N ALA A 110 3.85 25.94 10.86
CA ALA A 110 4.76 25.85 12.00
C ALA A 110 6.25 26.00 11.61
N ALA A 111 6.61 25.57 10.40
CA ALA A 111 7.95 25.66 9.86
C ALA A 111 8.27 27.02 9.19
N GLY A 112 7.26 27.86 8.95
CA GLY A 112 7.41 29.10 8.20
C GLY A 112 7.71 28.92 6.70
N GLY A 113 7.35 27.76 6.12
CA GLY A 113 7.61 27.43 4.71
C GLY A 113 7.23 25.99 4.36
N PRO A 114 7.45 25.57 3.10
CA PRO A 114 7.08 24.23 2.65
C PRO A 114 7.86 23.13 3.40
N ILE A 115 7.28 21.95 3.46
CA ILE A 115 7.87 20.75 4.06
C ILE A 115 8.26 19.72 3.00
N ASP A 116 9.03 18.71 3.40
CA ASP A 116 9.30 17.54 2.58
C ASP A 116 8.34 16.39 2.95
N LEU A 117 7.95 15.56 1.97
CA LEU A 117 7.12 14.37 2.19
C LEU A 117 7.86 13.10 1.81
N LEU A 118 7.61 12.04 2.57
CA LEU A 118 8.05 10.68 2.26
C LEU A 118 6.87 9.72 2.35
N GLY A 119 6.45 9.18 1.23
CA GLY A 119 5.42 8.13 1.15
C GLY A 119 6.04 6.75 1.03
N LEU A 120 5.62 5.82 1.88
CA LEU A 120 6.12 4.44 1.90
C LEU A 120 5.01 3.50 1.43
N SER A 121 5.27 2.72 0.36
CA SER A 121 4.30 1.74 -0.17
C SER A 121 2.92 2.39 -0.36
N ASN A 122 1.84 1.84 0.23
CA ASN A 122 0.48 2.39 0.15
C ASN A 122 0.35 3.85 0.65
N GLY A 123 1.26 4.32 1.51
CA GLY A 123 1.33 5.72 1.92
C GLY A 123 1.54 6.69 0.74
N GLY A 124 2.15 6.21 -0.36
CA GLY A 124 2.26 6.96 -1.60
C GLY A 124 0.90 7.20 -2.29
N LEU A 125 -0.03 6.24 -2.22
CA LEU A 125 -1.41 6.43 -2.71
C LEU A 125 -2.18 7.42 -1.83
N THR A 126 -1.98 7.38 -0.51
CA THR A 126 -2.59 8.34 0.42
C THR A 126 -2.10 9.78 0.14
N ILE A 127 -0.80 9.96 -0.15
CA ILE A 127 -0.26 11.24 -0.58
C ILE A 127 -0.87 11.68 -1.91
N ARG A 128 -0.93 10.76 -2.89
CA ARG A 128 -1.55 11.06 -4.19
C ARG A 128 -3.01 11.48 -4.02
N ALA A 129 -3.76 10.86 -3.11
CA ALA A 129 -5.11 11.25 -2.77
C ALA A 129 -5.18 12.66 -2.17
N ALA A 130 -4.25 13.05 -1.30
CA ALA A 130 -4.20 14.41 -0.75
C ALA A 130 -3.99 15.47 -1.86
N TYR A 131 -3.20 15.17 -2.89
CA TYR A 131 -3.02 16.06 -4.05
C TYR A 131 -4.25 16.16 -4.96
N THR A 132 -5.26 15.28 -4.82
CA THR A 132 -6.56 15.48 -5.49
C THR A 132 -7.44 16.49 -4.77
N ALA A 133 -7.30 16.56 -3.44
CA ALA A 133 -8.04 17.52 -2.62
C ALA A 133 -7.43 18.93 -2.69
N ASP A 134 -6.11 19.02 -2.86
CA ASP A 134 -5.37 20.27 -2.98
C ASP A 134 -4.11 20.12 -3.83
N HIS A 135 -4.05 20.79 -4.96
CA HIS A 135 -2.93 20.75 -5.90
C HIS A 135 -1.75 21.63 -5.45
N GLU A 136 -1.99 22.57 -4.53
CA GLU A 136 -1.03 23.56 -4.06
C GLU A 136 -0.56 23.29 -2.62
N LEU A 137 -0.50 22.01 -2.24
CA LEU A 137 0.06 21.64 -0.95
C LEU A 137 1.47 22.24 -0.79
N PRO A 138 1.79 22.83 0.38
CA PRO A 138 3.09 23.45 0.64
C PRO A 138 4.18 22.40 0.84
N VAL A 139 4.49 21.69 -0.23
CA VAL A 139 5.48 20.61 -0.29
C VAL A 139 6.59 21.01 -1.24
N GLU A 140 7.83 20.96 -0.77
CA GLU A 140 9.00 21.24 -1.59
C GLU A 140 9.50 20.01 -2.31
N ARG A 141 9.65 18.89 -1.59
CA ARG A 141 10.12 17.61 -2.14
C ARG A 141 9.18 16.49 -1.74
N LEU A 142 8.93 15.61 -2.67
CA LEU A 142 8.15 14.41 -2.45
C LEU A 142 8.95 13.20 -2.88
N VAL A 143 9.24 12.30 -1.94
CA VAL A 143 9.84 11.00 -2.21
C VAL A 143 8.81 9.90 -1.98
N LEU A 144 8.62 9.03 -2.97
CA LEU A 144 7.74 7.85 -2.86
C LEU A 144 8.59 6.59 -2.98
N SER A 145 8.63 5.77 -1.94
CA SER A 145 9.42 4.54 -1.92
C SER A 145 8.52 3.31 -1.98
N GLY A 146 8.66 2.51 -3.04
CA GLY A 146 7.90 1.28 -3.28
C GLY A 146 6.39 1.48 -3.40
N ALA A 147 5.94 2.66 -3.80
CA ALA A 147 4.51 2.98 -3.89
C ALA A 147 3.85 2.30 -5.11
N PRO A 148 2.71 1.58 -4.93
CA PRO A 148 1.98 0.96 -6.03
C PRO A 148 1.10 1.98 -6.77
N LEU A 149 1.72 2.94 -7.48
CA LEU A 149 1.03 4.10 -8.06
C LEU A 149 0.06 3.77 -9.20
N ALA A 150 0.11 2.56 -9.75
CA ALA A 150 -0.91 1.99 -10.63
C ALA A 150 -1.52 0.69 -10.06
N GLY A 151 -1.29 0.42 -8.79
CA GLY A 151 -1.72 -0.81 -8.13
C GLY A 151 -0.74 -1.97 -8.28
N SER A 152 -1.12 -3.12 -7.74
CA SER A 152 -0.32 -4.35 -7.70
C SER A 152 -1.20 -5.59 -7.79
N VAL A 153 -0.79 -6.57 -8.60
CA VAL A 153 -1.45 -7.88 -8.67
C VAL A 153 -1.26 -8.66 -7.37
N GLU A 154 -0.16 -8.43 -6.64
CA GLU A 154 0.06 -9.06 -5.33
C GLU A 154 -1.01 -8.70 -4.31
N THR A 155 -1.60 -7.50 -4.39
CA THR A 155 -2.75 -7.14 -3.57
C THR A 155 -3.95 -8.08 -3.82
N LEU A 156 -4.20 -8.47 -5.07
CA LEU A 156 -5.23 -9.47 -5.39
C LEU A 156 -4.87 -10.84 -4.84
N THR A 157 -3.59 -11.19 -4.81
CA THR A 157 -3.11 -12.45 -4.19
C THR A 157 -3.45 -12.48 -2.71
N VAL A 158 -3.17 -11.41 -1.98
CA VAL A 158 -3.53 -11.29 -0.56
C VAL A 158 -5.05 -11.36 -0.35
N LEU A 159 -5.82 -10.66 -1.18
CA LEU A 159 -7.28 -10.70 -1.14
C LEU A 159 -7.87 -12.07 -1.51
N HIS A 160 -7.16 -12.88 -2.28
CA HIS A 160 -7.59 -14.20 -2.72
C HIS A 160 -7.20 -15.33 -1.77
N ALA A 161 -5.97 -15.31 -1.26
CA ALA A 161 -5.39 -16.39 -0.47
C ALA A 161 -5.33 -16.09 1.03
N GLY A 162 -5.47 -14.82 1.42
CA GLY A 162 -5.17 -14.36 2.78
C GLY A 162 -3.68 -14.09 2.97
N PHE A 163 -3.30 -13.73 4.19
CA PHE A 163 -1.94 -13.34 4.53
C PHE A 163 -1.54 -13.75 5.95
N GLN A 164 -0.28 -14.15 6.14
CA GLN A 164 0.32 -14.42 7.45
C GLN A 164 1.39 -13.37 7.78
N PHE A 165 1.29 -12.74 8.96
CA PHE A 165 2.29 -11.77 9.42
C PHE A 165 3.57 -12.41 9.98
N ALA A 166 3.47 -13.64 10.47
CA ALA A 166 4.59 -14.38 11.05
C ALA A 166 4.49 -15.86 10.71
N PRO A 167 5.62 -16.57 10.63
CA PRO A 167 5.63 -18.02 10.55
C PRO A 167 4.81 -18.62 11.71
N LEU A 168 3.98 -19.62 11.41
CA LEU A 168 3.06 -20.25 12.37
C LEU A 168 1.98 -19.31 12.96
N GLY A 169 1.88 -18.07 12.46
CA GLY A 169 0.79 -17.17 12.79
C GLY A 169 -0.52 -17.57 12.14
N ARG A 170 -1.63 -16.99 12.63
CA ARG A 170 -2.93 -17.16 11.96
C ARG A 170 -2.93 -16.49 10.59
N THR A 171 -3.51 -17.15 9.60
CA THR A 171 -3.81 -16.50 8.31
C THR A 171 -4.97 -15.54 8.49
N VAL A 172 -4.77 -14.28 8.14
CA VAL A 172 -5.86 -13.31 7.96
C VAL A 172 -6.59 -13.70 6.68
N SER A 173 -7.89 -13.91 6.77
CA SER A 173 -8.67 -14.46 5.67
C SER A 173 -8.97 -13.42 4.58
N PRO A 174 -9.36 -13.86 3.36
CA PRO A 174 -9.89 -12.97 2.33
C PRO A 174 -11.03 -12.08 2.82
N GLU A 175 -11.94 -12.63 3.62
CA GLU A 175 -13.07 -11.91 4.20
C GLU A 175 -12.63 -10.75 5.08
N GLU A 176 -11.65 -10.99 5.94
CA GLU A 176 -11.09 -9.96 6.83
C GLU A 176 -10.43 -8.83 6.04
N PHE A 177 -9.72 -9.15 4.95
CA PHE A 177 -9.14 -8.11 4.08
C PHE A 177 -10.21 -7.34 3.32
N VAL A 178 -11.20 -8.01 2.75
CA VAL A 178 -12.31 -7.36 2.05
C VAL A 178 -13.14 -6.48 3.00
N ALA A 179 -13.24 -6.84 4.29
CA ALA A 179 -13.87 -5.99 5.30
C ALA A 179 -13.16 -4.64 5.48
N CYS A 180 -11.86 -4.54 5.12
CA CYS A 180 -11.07 -3.32 5.19
C CYS A 180 -10.98 -2.65 3.82
N PRO A 181 -11.73 -1.57 3.52
CA PRO A 181 -11.73 -0.91 2.21
C PRO A 181 -10.34 -0.54 1.68
N GLY A 182 -9.47 -0.01 2.55
CA GLY A 182 -8.13 0.43 2.20
C GLY A 182 -7.20 -0.70 1.72
N SER A 183 -7.50 -1.96 2.08
CA SER A 183 -6.74 -3.11 1.57
C SER A 183 -6.94 -3.33 0.07
N MET A 184 -8.02 -2.80 -0.51
CA MET A 184 -8.33 -2.95 -1.93
C MET A 184 -7.81 -1.81 -2.78
N ASP A 185 -7.49 -0.65 -2.21
CA ASP A 185 -7.10 0.56 -2.97
C ASP A 185 -5.83 0.36 -3.81
N SER A 186 -5.01 -0.64 -3.51
CA SER A 186 -3.81 -0.97 -4.26
C SER A 186 -3.94 -2.14 -5.23
N ILE A 187 -5.15 -2.65 -5.55
CA ILE A 187 -5.30 -3.56 -6.72
C ILE A 187 -5.04 -2.78 -8.02
N PRO A 188 -4.67 -3.45 -9.14
CA PRO A 188 -4.35 -2.76 -10.38
C PRO A 188 -5.44 -1.78 -10.81
N SER A 189 -5.07 -0.55 -11.19
CA SER A 189 -6.03 0.44 -11.67
C SER A 189 -6.75 -0.03 -12.94
N PRO A 190 -7.94 0.51 -13.27
CA PRO A 190 -8.66 0.13 -14.49
C PRO A 190 -7.84 0.29 -15.77
N LYS A 191 -6.90 1.25 -15.81
CA LYS A 191 -6.03 1.49 -16.98
C LYS A 191 -4.96 0.43 -17.18
N VAL A 192 -4.55 -0.27 -16.11
CA VAL A 192 -3.46 -1.25 -16.17
C VAL A 192 -3.91 -2.66 -15.84
N ALA A 193 -5.10 -2.82 -15.24
CA ALA A 193 -5.66 -4.15 -14.98
C ALA A 193 -5.77 -4.94 -16.29
N SER A 194 -5.20 -6.12 -16.31
CA SER A 194 -5.18 -6.96 -17.51
C SER A 194 -5.09 -8.42 -17.15
N PHE A 195 -5.71 -9.25 -18.00
CA PHE A 195 -5.78 -10.68 -17.85
C PHE A 195 -5.02 -11.39 -18.97
N LEU A 196 -4.44 -12.52 -18.65
CA LEU A 196 -3.94 -13.48 -19.61
C LEU A 196 -4.79 -14.73 -19.51
N ASP A 197 -5.69 -14.91 -20.47
CA ASP A 197 -6.56 -16.07 -20.62
C ASP A 197 -6.26 -16.74 -21.96
N ALA A 198 -5.85 -18.01 -21.93
CA ALA A 198 -5.53 -18.76 -23.15
C ALA A 198 -6.74 -18.96 -24.08
N THR A 199 -7.96 -18.77 -23.58
CA THR A 199 -9.19 -18.84 -24.40
C THR A 199 -9.46 -17.57 -25.17
N GLY A 200 -8.73 -16.47 -24.89
CA GLY A 200 -8.98 -15.15 -25.46
C GLY A 200 -10.18 -14.42 -24.86
N ALA A 201 -10.76 -14.93 -23.76
CA ALA A 201 -11.90 -14.28 -23.10
C ALA A 201 -11.46 -12.97 -22.45
N GLU A 202 -12.25 -11.93 -22.64
CA GLU A 202 -12.08 -10.64 -21.99
C GLU A 202 -12.66 -10.68 -20.58
N HIS A 203 -11.97 -9.98 -19.66
CA HIS A 203 -12.35 -9.87 -18.26
C HIS A 203 -12.19 -8.43 -17.78
N ASP A 204 -13.14 -7.98 -16.97
CA ASP A 204 -13.04 -6.70 -16.25
C ASP A 204 -12.83 -6.98 -14.76
N LEU A 205 -11.68 -6.55 -14.22
CA LEU A 205 -11.38 -6.71 -12.79
C LEU A 205 -12.39 -6.00 -11.88
N TYR A 206 -13.08 -5.01 -12.39
CA TYR A 206 -14.03 -4.18 -11.67
C TYR A 206 -15.49 -4.61 -11.87
N ASP A 207 -15.72 -5.74 -12.51
CA ASP A 207 -17.02 -6.35 -12.67
C ASP A 207 -17.22 -7.49 -11.66
N LEU A 208 -18.34 -7.47 -10.93
CA LEU A 208 -18.69 -8.47 -9.93
C LEU A 208 -18.79 -9.88 -10.51
N GLU A 209 -19.37 -10.02 -11.72
CA GLU A 209 -19.52 -11.32 -12.35
C GLU A 209 -18.17 -11.94 -12.75
N THR A 210 -17.18 -11.11 -13.07
CA THR A 210 -15.80 -11.54 -13.24
C THR A 210 -15.25 -12.16 -11.96
N TRP A 211 -15.45 -11.53 -10.79
CA TRP A 211 -15.02 -12.06 -9.50
C TRP A 211 -15.68 -13.41 -9.17
N ARG A 212 -16.99 -13.51 -9.40
CA ARG A 212 -17.76 -14.75 -9.18
C ARG A 212 -17.32 -15.86 -10.14
N ARG A 213 -17.34 -15.60 -11.42
CA ARG A 213 -17.00 -16.56 -12.48
C ARG A 213 -15.57 -17.09 -12.37
N LEU A 214 -14.61 -16.22 -12.10
CA LEU A 214 -13.20 -16.59 -11.94
C LEU A 214 -12.86 -17.04 -10.51
N ARG A 215 -13.84 -17.10 -9.62
CA ARG A 215 -13.70 -17.53 -8.21
C ARG A 215 -12.64 -16.72 -7.45
N LEU A 216 -12.68 -15.39 -7.57
CA LEU A 216 -11.72 -14.51 -6.96
C LEU A 216 -12.11 -14.18 -5.50
N SER A 217 -11.13 -14.13 -4.59
CA SER A 217 -11.29 -13.71 -3.20
C SER A 217 -12.36 -14.50 -2.44
N VAL A 218 -13.33 -13.84 -1.85
CA VAL A 218 -14.45 -14.43 -1.06
C VAL A 218 -15.33 -15.40 -1.85
N PHE A 219 -15.23 -15.40 -3.18
CA PHE A 219 -15.92 -16.33 -4.07
C PHE A 219 -15.08 -17.55 -4.44
N ARG A 220 -13.87 -17.71 -3.89
CA ARG A 220 -12.95 -18.80 -4.24
C ARG A 220 -13.57 -20.18 -4.12
N ASP A 221 -14.23 -20.44 -3.04
CA ASP A 221 -14.79 -21.75 -2.71
C ASP A 221 -16.27 -21.84 -3.10
N ASP A 222 -17.01 -20.74 -3.06
CA ASP A 222 -18.42 -20.63 -3.43
C ASP A 222 -18.67 -19.36 -4.27
N PRO A 223 -18.88 -19.47 -5.61
CA PRO A 223 -19.15 -18.33 -6.49
C PRO A 223 -20.53 -17.70 -6.24
N ASP A 224 -21.44 -18.40 -5.60
CA ASP A 224 -22.82 -17.97 -5.34
C ASP A 224 -23.03 -17.47 -3.90
N ARG A 225 -21.93 -17.21 -3.17
CA ARG A 225 -21.91 -16.73 -1.79
C ARG A 225 -22.63 -15.38 -1.65
N ALA A 226 -23.95 -15.45 -1.48
CA ALA A 226 -24.86 -14.30 -1.50
C ALA A 226 -24.50 -13.22 -0.47
N SER A 227 -23.97 -13.60 0.70
CA SER A 227 -23.60 -12.67 1.78
C SER A 227 -22.52 -11.64 1.39
N TRP A 228 -21.74 -11.88 0.33
CA TRP A 228 -20.66 -10.99 -0.12
C TRP A 228 -20.95 -10.23 -1.41
N VAL A 229 -22.02 -10.59 -2.11
CA VAL A 229 -22.36 -10.00 -3.43
C VAL A 229 -22.45 -8.47 -3.34
N GLU A 230 -23.26 -7.95 -2.42
CA GLU A 230 -23.46 -6.50 -2.31
C GLU A 230 -22.21 -5.78 -1.77
N THR A 231 -21.50 -6.41 -0.84
CA THR A 231 -20.25 -5.86 -0.32
C THR A 231 -19.21 -5.70 -1.43
N ILE A 232 -18.96 -6.75 -2.22
CA ILE A 232 -17.98 -6.68 -3.33
C ILE A 232 -18.45 -5.71 -4.40
N ARG A 233 -19.73 -5.73 -4.80
CA ARG A 233 -20.29 -4.77 -5.76
C ARG A 233 -19.97 -3.33 -5.34
N THR A 234 -20.33 -2.98 -4.11
CA THR A 234 -20.09 -1.64 -3.55
C THR A 234 -18.60 -1.30 -3.50
N ARG A 235 -17.75 -2.26 -3.09
CA ARG A 235 -16.29 -2.06 -3.07
C ARG A 235 -15.72 -1.77 -4.45
N LEU A 236 -16.08 -2.55 -5.46
CA LEU A 236 -15.60 -2.38 -6.83
C LEU A 236 -16.02 -1.04 -7.44
N LEU A 237 -17.27 -0.60 -7.20
CA LEU A 237 -17.74 0.72 -7.63
C LEU A 237 -16.94 1.85 -6.99
N LYS A 238 -16.77 1.81 -5.67
CA LYS A 238 -16.00 2.82 -4.93
C LYS A 238 -14.53 2.81 -5.33
N LEU A 239 -13.96 1.66 -5.59
CA LEU A 239 -12.58 1.52 -6.00
C LEU A 239 -12.35 2.08 -7.41
N ARG A 240 -13.27 1.86 -8.35
CA ARG A 240 -13.24 2.48 -9.68
C ARG A 240 -13.30 4.01 -9.57
N GLU A 241 -14.12 4.53 -8.65
CA GLU A 241 -14.15 5.96 -8.32
C GLU A 241 -12.81 6.44 -7.75
N THR A 242 -12.25 5.71 -6.77
CA THR A 242 -10.94 6.03 -6.17
C THR A 242 -9.88 6.18 -7.25
N TRP A 243 -9.76 5.22 -8.18
CA TRP A 243 -8.78 5.30 -9.25
C TRP A 243 -9.04 6.45 -10.21
N ARG A 244 -10.31 6.72 -10.56
CA ARG A 244 -10.66 7.87 -11.39
C ARG A 244 -10.19 9.19 -10.77
N VAL A 245 -10.34 9.32 -9.46
CA VAL A 245 -9.87 10.50 -8.69
C VAL A 245 -8.34 10.53 -8.66
N LEU A 246 -7.68 9.43 -8.27
CA LEU A 246 -6.22 9.35 -8.20
C LEU A 246 -5.54 9.64 -9.54
N GLU A 247 -6.11 9.17 -10.65
CA GLU A 247 -5.59 9.39 -12.00
C GLU A 247 -5.69 10.84 -12.46
N GLY A 248 -6.60 11.62 -11.86
CA GLY A 248 -6.74 13.06 -12.06
C GLY A 248 -5.79 13.92 -11.22
N ALA A 249 -5.04 13.32 -10.27
CA ALA A 249 -4.14 14.06 -9.39
C ALA A 249 -3.01 14.74 -10.19
N ALA A 250 -2.78 16.02 -9.93
CA ALA A 250 -1.65 16.75 -10.48
C ALA A 250 -0.32 16.12 -10.02
N VAL A 251 0.66 16.07 -10.92
CA VAL A 251 1.99 15.55 -10.61
C VAL A 251 2.82 16.65 -9.93
N PRO A 252 3.32 16.43 -8.70
CA PRO A 252 4.19 17.39 -8.03
C PRO A 252 5.48 17.66 -8.79
N ARG A 253 5.98 18.90 -8.73
CA ARG A 253 7.19 19.33 -9.49
C ARG A 253 8.45 18.56 -9.10
N HIS A 254 8.61 18.26 -7.83
CA HIS A 254 9.81 17.63 -7.25
C HIS A 254 9.49 16.24 -6.70
N LEU A 255 8.86 15.41 -7.53
CA LEU A 255 8.57 14.01 -7.22
C LEU A 255 9.75 13.13 -7.59
N VAL A 256 10.24 12.36 -6.61
CA VAL A 256 11.22 11.28 -6.77
C VAL A 256 10.57 9.95 -6.42
N CYS A 257 10.64 8.98 -7.31
CA CYS A 257 10.20 7.61 -7.05
C CYS A 257 11.41 6.71 -6.77
N VAL A 258 11.45 6.08 -5.60
CA VAL A 258 12.41 5.01 -5.30
C VAL A 258 11.73 3.69 -5.59
N ALA A 259 12.20 2.99 -6.61
CA ALA A 259 11.61 1.76 -7.11
C ALA A 259 12.54 0.57 -6.88
N GLY A 260 12.03 -0.52 -6.32
CA GLY A 260 12.76 -1.77 -6.20
C GLY A 260 12.85 -2.50 -7.54
N GLU A 261 14.00 -3.11 -7.81
CA GLU A 261 14.28 -3.87 -9.04
C GLU A 261 14.95 -5.21 -8.75
N GLY A 262 15.06 -6.03 -9.79
CA GLY A 262 15.78 -7.30 -9.75
C GLY A 262 14.92 -8.50 -9.34
N LEU A 263 13.63 -8.30 -9.05
CA LEU A 263 12.73 -9.40 -8.75
C LEU A 263 11.66 -9.59 -9.83
N PRO A 264 11.36 -10.84 -10.21
CA PRO A 264 10.21 -11.14 -11.03
C PRO A 264 8.93 -10.74 -10.26
N THR A 265 8.06 -9.97 -10.93
CA THR A 265 6.86 -9.40 -10.33
C THR A 265 5.68 -9.65 -11.25
N GLN A 266 4.57 -10.16 -10.72
CA GLN A 266 3.39 -10.45 -11.51
C GLN A 266 2.75 -9.13 -12.00
N ARG A 267 2.54 -9.04 -13.32
CA ARG A 267 1.95 -7.88 -14.01
C ARG A 267 0.52 -8.16 -14.47
N HIS A 268 0.26 -9.37 -14.96
CA HIS A 268 -1.03 -9.77 -15.50
C HIS A 268 -1.69 -10.81 -14.60
N ILE A 269 -3.00 -10.72 -14.47
CA ILE A 269 -3.82 -11.73 -13.79
C ILE A 269 -3.98 -12.92 -14.74
N VAL A 270 -3.44 -14.06 -14.38
CA VAL A 270 -3.53 -15.26 -15.23
C VAL A 270 -4.83 -16.01 -14.94
N VAL A 271 -5.53 -16.40 -16.00
CA VAL A 271 -6.71 -17.27 -15.93
C VAL A 271 -6.35 -18.64 -16.49
N GLU A 272 -6.54 -19.68 -15.69
CA GLU A 272 -6.31 -21.06 -16.06
C GLU A 272 -7.52 -21.92 -15.68
N LYS A 273 -8.09 -22.64 -16.65
CA LYS A 273 -9.27 -23.49 -16.43
C LYS A 273 -10.45 -22.74 -15.78
N GLY A 274 -10.67 -21.50 -16.18
CA GLY A 274 -11.76 -20.66 -15.68
C GLY A 274 -11.59 -20.14 -14.25
N ARG A 275 -10.36 -20.16 -13.72
CA ARG A 275 -10.04 -19.62 -12.39
C ARG A 275 -8.83 -18.70 -12.44
N VAL A 276 -8.77 -17.71 -11.56
CA VAL A 276 -7.57 -16.89 -11.40
C VAL A 276 -6.43 -17.72 -10.82
N ARG A 277 -5.22 -17.41 -11.26
CA ARG A 277 -3.99 -17.96 -10.73
C ARG A 277 -3.15 -16.86 -10.10
N LEU A 278 -3.12 -16.84 -8.78
CA LEU A 278 -2.47 -15.85 -7.93
C LEU A 278 -1.59 -16.57 -6.90
N PRO A 279 -0.36 -16.95 -7.28
CA PRO A 279 0.46 -17.88 -6.50
C PRO A 279 1.15 -17.29 -5.28
N GLY A 280 1.12 -15.96 -5.09
CA GLY A 280 1.74 -15.25 -3.98
C GLY A 280 3.17 -14.78 -4.22
N GLU A 281 3.63 -13.86 -3.36
CA GLU A 281 4.95 -13.24 -3.45
C GLU A 281 6.07 -14.28 -3.52
N GLY A 282 6.92 -14.14 -4.53
CA GLY A 282 8.08 -15.02 -4.75
C GLY A 282 7.76 -16.42 -5.27
N ASN A 283 6.49 -16.80 -5.42
CA ASN A 283 6.09 -18.10 -5.95
C ASN A 283 5.43 -17.97 -7.34
N LEU A 284 6.19 -17.52 -8.33
CA LEU A 284 5.68 -17.33 -9.69
C LEU A 284 5.85 -18.57 -10.59
N ARG A 285 6.12 -19.75 -9.98
CA ARG A 285 6.33 -21.00 -10.73
C ARG A 285 5.08 -21.36 -11.51
N GLY A 286 5.30 -21.68 -12.79
CA GLY A 286 4.24 -22.10 -13.72
C GLY A 286 3.35 -20.97 -14.23
N LEU A 287 3.60 -19.71 -13.90
CA LEU A 287 3.01 -18.60 -14.63
C LEU A 287 3.70 -18.44 -16.00
N PRO A 288 2.96 -18.03 -17.06
CA PRO A 288 3.58 -17.72 -18.33
C PRO A 288 4.54 -16.53 -18.18
N ALA A 289 5.66 -16.55 -18.89
CA ALA A 289 6.65 -15.46 -18.84
C ALA A 289 6.04 -14.09 -19.17
N ALA A 290 5.04 -14.04 -20.07
CA ALA A 290 4.32 -12.82 -20.40
C ALA A 290 3.55 -12.20 -19.21
N ALA A 291 3.28 -12.97 -18.15
CA ALA A 291 2.61 -12.47 -16.95
C ALA A 291 3.56 -11.75 -15.99
N ILE A 292 4.87 -11.85 -16.22
CA ILE A 292 5.91 -11.46 -15.27
C ILE A 292 6.77 -10.35 -15.89
N VAL A 293 7.03 -9.32 -15.10
CA VAL A 293 7.94 -8.22 -15.44
C VAL A 293 8.89 -7.95 -14.27
N GLU A 294 9.81 -7.02 -14.43
CA GLU A 294 10.71 -6.58 -13.39
C GLU A 294 10.00 -5.70 -12.35
N GLY A 295 10.36 -5.86 -11.08
CA GLY A 295 9.89 -5.07 -9.95
C GLY A 295 10.57 -5.48 -8.65
N ASP A 296 9.83 -5.38 -7.56
CA ASP A 296 10.31 -5.69 -6.20
C ASP A 296 9.62 -6.94 -5.58
N GLY A 297 8.95 -7.74 -6.40
CA GLY A 297 8.16 -8.91 -5.99
C GLY A 297 6.69 -8.57 -5.71
N THR A 298 6.37 -7.32 -5.42
CA THR A 298 5.02 -6.83 -5.13
C THR A 298 4.59 -5.76 -6.13
N VAL A 299 5.42 -4.75 -6.33
CA VAL A 299 5.16 -3.59 -7.19
C VAL A 299 6.06 -3.65 -8.42
N THR A 300 5.46 -3.58 -9.61
CA THR A 300 6.22 -3.50 -10.85
C THR A 300 6.91 -2.14 -11.00
N LEU A 301 8.02 -2.08 -11.74
CA LEU A 301 8.67 -0.79 -12.04
C LEU A 301 7.73 0.19 -12.76
N GLU A 302 6.81 -0.30 -13.58
CA GLU A 302 5.80 0.52 -14.24
C GLU A 302 4.83 1.13 -13.23
N SER A 303 4.35 0.34 -12.27
CA SER A 303 3.46 0.82 -11.23
C SER A 303 4.15 1.84 -10.32
N ALA A 304 5.40 1.58 -9.92
CA ALA A 304 6.16 2.46 -9.02
C ALA A 304 6.41 3.88 -9.59
N LYS A 305 6.31 4.06 -10.91
CA LYS A 305 6.49 5.35 -11.60
C LYS A 305 5.23 5.91 -12.25
N ALA A 306 4.07 5.29 -12.04
CA ALA A 306 2.84 5.61 -12.78
C ALA A 306 2.25 7.01 -12.50
N TRP A 307 2.69 7.69 -11.46
CA TRP A 307 2.33 9.08 -11.15
C TRP A 307 3.51 10.03 -11.37
N THR A 308 4.19 9.89 -12.50
CA THR A 308 5.30 10.76 -12.86
C THR A 308 4.97 11.55 -14.12
N GLY A 309 5.54 12.76 -14.23
CA GLY A 309 5.39 13.58 -15.42
C GLY A 309 6.25 13.10 -16.59
N ALA A 310 6.38 13.94 -17.60
CA ALA A 310 7.14 13.65 -18.82
C ALA A 310 8.64 13.35 -18.59
N ARG A 311 9.18 13.76 -17.44
CA ARG A 311 10.59 13.50 -17.04
C ARG A 311 10.60 12.92 -15.63
N PRO A 312 10.30 11.63 -15.45
CA PRO A 312 10.29 11.01 -14.12
C PRO A 312 11.71 10.95 -13.53
N HIS A 313 11.84 11.40 -12.27
CA HIS A 313 13.03 11.10 -11.50
C HIS A 313 12.80 9.78 -10.76
N VAL A 314 13.39 8.71 -11.24
CA VAL A 314 13.26 7.37 -10.68
C VAL A 314 14.63 6.85 -10.25
N ILE A 315 14.80 6.59 -8.97
CA ILE A 315 15.98 5.92 -8.42
C ILE A 315 15.63 4.44 -8.26
N ARG A 316 16.34 3.60 -9.01
CA ARG A 316 16.15 2.15 -8.98
C ARG A 316 17.12 1.53 -7.98
N ILE A 317 16.63 0.64 -7.13
CA ILE A 317 17.45 -0.02 -6.12
C ILE A 317 17.27 -1.55 -6.18
N PRO A 318 18.34 -2.33 -6.13
CA PRO A 318 18.23 -3.79 -6.06
C PRO A 318 17.66 -4.21 -4.71
N VAL A 319 16.66 -5.10 -4.74
CA VAL A 319 16.00 -5.60 -3.54
C VAL A 319 15.85 -7.12 -3.55
N ARG A 320 15.64 -7.71 -2.38
CA ARG A 320 15.36 -9.15 -2.21
C ARG A 320 13.88 -9.43 -1.92
N ARG A 321 13.11 -8.38 -1.62
CA ARG A 321 11.67 -8.40 -1.34
C ARG A 321 11.15 -6.97 -1.23
N HIS A 322 9.86 -6.77 -1.43
CA HIS A 322 9.22 -5.45 -1.41
C HIS A 322 9.59 -4.59 -0.19
N ARG A 323 9.58 -5.13 1.01
CA ARG A 323 9.90 -4.36 2.22
C ARG A 323 11.33 -3.77 2.26
N ASP A 324 12.24 -4.23 1.41
CA ASP A 324 13.60 -3.70 1.36
C ASP A 324 13.64 -2.27 0.77
N VAL A 325 12.61 -1.84 0.01
CA VAL A 325 12.46 -0.45 -0.47
C VAL A 325 12.33 0.59 0.66
N VAL A 326 12.04 0.14 1.89
CA VAL A 326 11.93 0.99 3.08
C VAL A 326 12.89 0.59 4.21
N ARG A 327 13.69 -0.49 4.05
CA ARG A 327 14.52 -1.05 5.12
C ARG A 327 15.98 -1.28 4.76
N ALA A 328 16.28 -1.39 3.47
CA ALA A 328 17.65 -1.67 3.04
C ALA A 328 18.52 -0.39 3.06
N PRO A 329 19.83 -0.50 3.31
CA PRO A 329 20.75 0.65 3.28
C PRO A 329 20.70 1.43 1.98
N GLN A 330 20.57 0.76 0.82
CA GLN A 330 20.42 1.39 -0.48
C GLN A 330 19.13 2.19 -0.60
N ALA A 331 18.04 1.73 0.03
CA ALA A 331 16.78 2.48 0.09
C ALA A 331 16.95 3.78 0.90
N PHE A 332 17.66 3.71 2.02
CA PHE A 332 17.96 4.91 2.83
C PHE A 332 18.77 5.93 2.06
N ALA A 333 19.79 5.47 1.32
CA ALA A 333 20.61 6.34 0.47
C ALA A 333 19.76 7.02 -0.61
N ALA A 334 18.93 6.25 -1.32
CA ALA A 334 18.02 6.75 -2.37
C ALA A 334 16.99 7.76 -1.82
N ILE A 335 16.37 7.46 -0.66
CA ILE A 335 15.44 8.37 0.01
C ILE A 335 16.14 9.69 0.38
N LEU A 336 17.33 9.61 0.98
CA LEU A 336 18.11 10.80 1.35
C LEU A 336 18.57 11.60 0.13
N GLU A 337 18.89 10.95 -0.99
CA GLU A 337 19.19 11.59 -2.27
C GLU A 337 17.97 12.38 -2.78
N GLY A 338 16.79 11.77 -2.77
CA GLY A 338 15.53 12.43 -3.18
C GLY A 338 15.11 13.60 -2.26
N LEU A 339 15.59 13.63 -1.01
CA LEU A 339 15.34 14.70 -0.04
C LEU A 339 16.40 15.82 -0.06
N ARG A 340 17.39 15.76 -0.93
CA ARG A 340 18.41 16.82 -1.15
C ARG A 340 18.01 17.74 -2.28
#